data_3c763e51103413050d2a72744a0d2f27
#
_entry.id   3c763e51103413050d2a72744a0d2f27
#
_cell.length_a   1.000
_cell.length_b   1.000
_cell.length_c   1.000
_cell.angle_alpha   90.00
_cell.angle_beta   90.00
_cell.angle_gamma   90.00
#
_symmetry.space_group_name_H-M   'P 1'
#
loop_
_entity.id
_entity.type
_entity.pdbx_description
1 polymer ?
#
loop_
_entity_poly.entity_id
_entity_poly.type
_entity_poly.pdbx_seq_one_letter_code
_entity_poly.pdbx_strand_id
1 'polypeptide(L)'
;TLTPDMIIPSAACVLQANLGAKNAAAYDLQAACSGFVYGLITAASYISSGIYKKVLVVGAEILSRRVNWNDRGTCILFGDGAGAAVVSEVPEGYGIKGIDMGADGTGGSALCIPAGGTAVVANDQRVEEGLTFIHMDGPEVYKFAVKTMGRTVLKSLERADMELNELDYFIPHQANIRIIDSAAKRLHLPMEKVFVNLHKYGNTSAASVAIALDEANREGRFKRGDNVAFAGFGAGLTWASLVLKWY
;
A
#
# COMPACT_ATOMS: atom_id res chain seq x y z
N THR A 1 7.28 3.25 -4.01
CA THR A 1 8.36 2.42 -3.46
C THR A 1 9.07 3.12 -2.30
N LEU A 2 9.58 2.37 -1.33
CA LEU A 2 10.57 2.83 -0.32
C LEU A 2 11.97 2.24 -0.58
N THR A 3 12.07 1.40 -1.61
CA THR A 3 13.30 0.71 -2.01
C THR A 3 13.67 1.02 -3.47
N PRO A 4 13.79 2.32 -3.85
CA PRO A 4 14.19 2.69 -5.19
C PRO A 4 15.62 2.23 -5.48
N ASP A 5 15.97 2.04 -6.76
CA ASP A 5 17.33 1.69 -7.19
C ASP A 5 18.34 2.75 -6.72
N MET A 6 17.94 4.02 -6.77
CA MET A 6 18.78 5.17 -6.41
C MET A 6 17.89 6.34 -5.95
N ILE A 7 18.49 7.32 -5.28
CA ILE A 7 17.77 8.50 -4.80
C ILE A 7 17.27 9.35 -5.99
N ILE A 8 18.08 9.52 -7.02
CA ILE A 8 17.77 10.20 -8.29
C ILE A 8 18.49 9.48 -9.45
N PRO A 9 17.83 9.32 -10.61
CA PRO A 9 16.44 9.66 -10.90
C PRO A 9 15.44 8.78 -10.12
N SER A 10 14.15 9.16 -10.12
CA SER A 10 13.10 8.34 -9.54
C SER A 10 12.96 6.99 -10.25
N ALA A 11 12.56 5.95 -9.52
CA ALA A 11 12.30 4.63 -10.10
C ALA A 11 11.22 4.71 -11.19
N ALA A 12 10.23 5.58 -11.03
CA ALA A 12 9.20 5.83 -12.02
C ALA A 12 9.77 6.38 -13.34
N CYS A 13 10.81 7.24 -13.32
CA CYS A 13 11.46 7.71 -14.55
C CYS A 13 12.22 6.59 -15.27
N VAL A 14 12.87 5.70 -14.53
CA VAL A 14 13.54 4.51 -15.09
C VAL A 14 12.50 3.59 -15.74
N LEU A 15 11.41 3.33 -15.04
CA LEU A 15 10.29 2.52 -15.53
C LEU A 15 9.65 3.14 -16.79
N GLN A 16 9.41 4.46 -16.77
CA GLN A 16 8.85 5.21 -17.91
C GLN A 16 9.70 5.03 -19.18
N ALA A 17 11.03 5.13 -19.05
CA ALA A 17 11.95 4.92 -20.15
C ALA A 17 11.91 3.48 -20.67
N ASN A 18 11.93 2.48 -19.79
CA ASN A 18 11.88 1.06 -20.15
C ASN A 18 10.58 0.67 -20.83
N LEU A 19 9.46 1.30 -20.47
CA LEU A 19 8.15 1.11 -21.11
C LEU A 19 8.02 1.86 -22.44
N GLY A 20 8.97 2.74 -22.78
CA GLY A 20 8.86 3.61 -23.94
C GLY A 20 7.72 4.63 -23.86
N ALA A 21 7.24 4.96 -22.67
CA ALA A 21 6.11 5.87 -22.45
C ALA A 21 6.54 7.34 -22.55
N LYS A 22 7.00 7.76 -23.72
CA LYS A 22 7.69 9.04 -23.99
C LYS A 22 6.93 10.31 -23.55
N ASN A 23 5.60 10.24 -23.50
CA ASN A 23 4.74 11.38 -23.15
C ASN A 23 4.22 11.33 -21.73
N ALA A 24 4.60 10.34 -20.93
CA ALA A 24 4.16 10.21 -19.55
C ALA A 24 5.05 11.05 -18.62
N ALA A 25 4.44 11.84 -17.74
CA ALA A 25 5.12 12.32 -16.54
C ALA A 25 5.35 11.16 -15.59
N ALA A 26 6.47 11.16 -14.86
CA ALA A 26 6.84 10.09 -13.96
C ALA A 26 7.49 10.64 -12.70
N TYR A 27 7.10 10.12 -11.55
CA TYR A 27 7.66 10.45 -10.24
C TYR A 27 7.36 9.35 -9.24
N ASP A 28 8.16 9.26 -8.19
CA ASP A 28 7.90 8.37 -7.08
C ASP A 28 7.05 9.06 -6.00
N LEU A 29 6.09 8.32 -5.46
CA LEU A 29 5.32 8.68 -4.28
C LEU A 29 5.77 7.76 -3.14
N GLN A 30 6.08 8.32 -1.98
CA GLN A 30 6.52 7.56 -0.83
C GLN A 30 5.56 7.75 0.35
N ALA A 31 4.80 6.70 0.67
CA ALA A 31 3.97 6.57 1.85
C ALA A 31 4.06 5.13 2.42
N ALA A 32 5.24 4.51 2.27
CA ALA A 32 5.52 3.14 2.69
C ALA A 32 4.42 2.16 2.27
N CYS A 33 3.97 1.28 3.18
CA CYS A 33 3.00 0.24 2.87
C CYS A 33 1.61 0.76 2.44
N SER A 34 1.28 2.02 2.69
CA SER A 34 0.06 2.66 2.16
C SER A 34 0.27 3.28 0.76
N GLY A 35 1.50 3.26 0.24
CA GLY A 35 1.90 3.98 -0.98
C GLY A 35 1.06 3.64 -2.21
N PHE A 36 0.69 2.36 -2.42
CA PHE A 36 -0.14 2.00 -3.57
C PHE A 36 -1.56 2.59 -3.48
N VAL A 37 -2.19 2.58 -2.30
CA VAL A 37 -3.51 3.18 -2.10
C VAL A 37 -3.46 4.70 -2.26
N TYR A 38 -2.41 5.36 -1.73
CA TYR A 38 -2.13 6.78 -2.00
C TYR A 38 -1.99 7.05 -3.51
N GLY A 39 -1.25 6.19 -4.21
CA GLY A 39 -1.07 6.27 -5.66
C GLY A 39 -2.38 6.16 -6.43
N LEU A 40 -3.27 5.22 -6.06
CA LEU A 40 -4.59 5.08 -6.67
C LEU A 40 -5.46 6.33 -6.47
N ILE A 41 -5.46 6.89 -5.26
CA ILE A 41 -6.20 8.12 -4.93
C ILE A 41 -5.66 9.31 -5.74
N THR A 42 -4.33 9.43 -5.82
CA THR A 42 -3.66 10.48 -6.60
C THR A 42 -3.98 10.35 -8.10
N ALA A 43 -3.92 9.13 -8.64
CA ALA A 43 -4.26 8.84 -10.04
C ALA A 43 -5.72 9.20 -10.36
N ALA A 44 -6.64 8.82 -9.48
CA ALA A 44 -8.05 9.17 -9.64
C ALA A 44 -8.27 10.69 -9.62
N SER A 45 -7.53 11.43 -8.79
CA SER A 45 -7.60 12.89 -8.75
C SER A 45 -7.14 13.53 -10.06
N TYR A 46 -6.08 13.00 -10.68
CA TYR A 46 -5.61 13.47 -12.00
C TYR A 46 -6.62 13.19 -13.11
N ILE A 47 -7.28 12.03 -13.07
CA ILE A 47 -8.29 11.67 -14.07
C ILE A 47 -9.55 12.53 -13.88
N SER A 48 -10.04 12.68 -12.66
CA SER A 48 -11.22 13.49 -12.34
C SER A 48 -11.04 14.97 -12.70
N SER A 49 -9.80 15.49 -12.58
CA SER A 49 -9.47 16.87 -13.00
C SER A 49 -9.22 17.04 -14.48
N GLY A 50 -9.25 15.96 -15.27
CA GLY A 50 -9.01 15.98 -16.71
C GLY A 50 -7.54 16.18 -17.10
N ILE A 51 -6.59 16.17 -16.15
CA ILE A 51 -5.15 16.32 -16.43
C ILE A 51 -4.62 15.14 -17.25
N TYR A 52 -5.00 13.92 -16.84
CA TYR A 52 -4.64 12.69 -17.54
C TYR A 52 -5.86 11.79 -17.77
N LYS A 53 -5.84 11.00 -18.85
CA LYS A 53 -6.86 10.01 -19.18
C LYS A 53 -6.53 8.62 -18.65
N LYS A 54 -5.23 8.33 -18.47
CA LYS A 54 -4.71 7.06 -17.97
C LYS A 54 -3.49 7.31 -17.09
N VAL A 55 -3.44 6.67 -15.94
CA VAL A 55 -2.32 6.75 -15.00
C VAL A 55 -1.91 5.35 -14.61
N LEU A 56 -0.65 5.00 -14.80
CA LEU A 56 -0.08 3.75 -14.30
C LEU A 56 0.37 3.97 -12.85
N VAL A 57 -0.18 3.20 -11.92
CA VAL A 57 0.24 3.16 -10.52
C VAL A 57 0.96 1.85 -10.27
N VAL A 58 2.17 1.93 -9.72
CA VAL A 58 3.02 0.76 -9.46
C VAL A 58 3.42 0.76 -7.98
N GLY A 59 3.22 -0.36 -7.31
CA GLY A 59 3.84 -0.66 -6.03
C GLY A 59 4.95 -1.67 -6.26
N ALA A 60 6.20 -1.34 -5.92
CA ALA A 60 7.36 -2.22 -6.13
C ALA A 60 8.34 -2.09 -4.97
N GLU A 61 8.80 -3.23 -4.45
CA GLU A 61 9.69 -3.26 -3.29
C GLU A 61 10.68 -4.41 -3.36
N ILE A 62 11.92 -4.15 -2.92
CA ILE A 62 12.96 -5.15 -2.69
C ILE A 62 13.41 -5.05 -1.23
N LEU A 63 12.53 -5.50 -0.32
CA LEU A 63 12.74 -5.39 1.12
C LEU A 63 13.80 -6.36 1.64
N SER A 64 14.07 -7.45 0.91
CA SER A 64 15.14 -8.41 1.23
C SER A 64 16.53 -7.74 1.35
N ARG A 65 16.71 -6.59 0.69
CA ARG A 65 17.94 -5.78 0.77
C ARG A 65 17.94 -4.78 1.94
N ARG A 66 16.83 -4.65 2.65
CA ARG A 66 16.65 -3.69 3.75
C ARG A 66 16.35 -4.36 5.09
N VAL A 67 16.28 -5.70 5.14
CA VAL A 67 16.15 -6.44 6.40
C VAL A 67 17.52 -6.86 6.91
N ASN A 68 17.68 -6.83 8.23
CA ASN A 68 18.80 -7.47 8.88
C ASN A 68 18.51 -8.97 9.02
N TRP A 69 19.19 -9.81 8.27
CA TRP A 69 18.97 -11.26 8.28
C TRP A 69 19.31 -11.94 9.61
N ASN A 70 20.02 -11.24 10.52
CA ASN A 70 20.29 -11.71 11.88
C ASN A 70 19.17 -11.31 12.86
N ASP A 71 18.26 -10.42 12.47
CA ASP A 71 17.11 -10.02 13.28
C ASP A 71 15.86 -10.77 12.85
N ARG A 72 15.51 -11.83 13.61
CA ARG A 72 14.30 -12.62 13.36
C ARG A 72 12.99 -11.86 13.57
N GLY A 73 13.03 -10.72 14.27
CA GLY A 73 11.85 -9.87 14.47
C GLY A 73 11.36 -9.21 13.19
N THR A 74 12.26 -9.00 12.23
CA THR A 74 11.96 -8.32 10.96
C THR A 74 12.15 -9.21 9.74
N CYS A 75 13.25 -9.98 9.64
CA CYS A 75 13.59 -10.70 8.40
C CYS A 75 12.57 -11.76 7.97
N ILE A 76 11.81 -12.33 8.91
CA ILE A 76 10.77 -13.34 8.63
C ILE A 76 9.45 -12.75 8.11
N LEU A 77 9.30 -11.42 8.15
CA LEU A 77 8.04 -10.75 7.84
C LEU A 77 7.97 -10.24 6.40
N PHE A 78 9.07 -9.66 5.93
CA PHE A 78 9.11 -8.89 4.69
C PHE A 78 9.48 -9.76 3.48
N GLY A 79 8.92 -9.40 2.33
CA GLY A 79 9.19 -10.02 1.03
C GLY A 79 9.34 -9.00 -0.07
N ASP A 80 9.81 -9.46 -1.23
CA ASP A 80 9.97 -8.67 -2.44
C ASP A 80 8.79 -8.88 -3.37
N GLY A 81 8.42 -7.86 -4.12
CA GLY A 81 7.38 -7.96 -5.10
C GLY A 81 7.04 -6.66 -5.79
N ALA A 82 6.31 -6.78 -6.90
CA ALA A 82 5.77 -5.66 -7.63
C ALA A 82 4.38 -5.98 -8.15
N GLY A 83 3.52 -4.97 -8.17
CA GLY A 83 2.21 -5.03 -8.78
C GLY A 83 1.81 -3.65 -9.31
N ALA A 84 0.92 -3.63 -10.30
CA ALA A 84 0.55 -2.40 -10.97
C ALA A 84 -0.93 -2.38 -11.36
N ALA A 85 -1.49 -1.17 -11.48
CA ALA A 85 -2.82 -0.94 -12.02
C ALA A 85 -2.81 0.26 -12.98
N VAL A 86 -3.55 0.16 -14.07
CA VAL A 86 -3.85 1.29 -14.93
C VAL A 86 -5.20 1.86 -14.51
N VAL A 87 -5.17 3.09 -14.02
CA VAL A 87 -6.37 3.85 -13.62
C VAL A 87 -6.82 4.68 -14.81
N SER A 88 -8.11 4.62 -15.13
CA SER A 88 -8.73 5.37 -16.24
C SER A 88 -10.16 5.75 -15.90
N GLU A 89 -10.78 6.55 -16.77
CA GLU A 89 -12.20 6.88 -16.66
C GLU A 89 -13.07 5.63 -16.72
N VAL A 90 -14.14 5.64 -15.96
CA VAL A 90 -15.19 4.62 -15.95
C VAL A 90 -16.56 5.30 -16.11
N PRO A 91 -17.61 4.57 -16.55
CA PRO A 91 -18.96 5.13 -16.64
C PRO A 91 -19.45 5.69 -15.31
N GLU A 92 -20.36 6.65 -15.39
CA GLU A 92 -21.01 7.23 -14.22
C GLU A 92 -21.60 6.12 -13.32
N GLY A 93 -21.46 6.30 -12.01
CA GLY A 93 -21.91 5.33 -11.03
C GLY A 93 -20.82 4.30 -10.62
N TYR A 94 -19.71 4.18 -11.35
CA TYR A 94 -18.56 3.31 -11.03
C TYR A 94 -17.35 4.09 -10.50
N GLY A 95 -16.27 3.37 -10.19
CA GLY A 95 -15.01 3.95 -9.70
C GLY A 95 -15.03 4.29 -8.21
N ILE A 96 -14.08 5.11 -7.78
CA ILE A 96 -13.87 5.45 -6.36
C ILE A 96 -15.05 6.27 -5.85
N LYS A 97 -15.65 5.83 -4.73
CA LYS A 97 -16.80 6.43 -4.07
C LYS A 97 -16.42 7.20 -2.81
N GLY A 98 -15.49 6.67 -2.04
CA GLY A 98 -15.03 7.32 -0.82
C GLY A 98 -13.57 6.98 -0.52
N ILE A 99 -12.90 7.89 0.14
CA ILE A 99 -11.48 7.78 0.50
C ILE A 99 -11.27 8.23 1.94
N ASP A 100 -10.29 7.60 2.62
CA ASP A 100 -9.72 8.13 3.87
C ASP A 100 -8.19 7.99 3.78
N MET A 101 -7.47 9.04 4.11
CA MET A 101 -6.02 9.02 4.17
C MET A 101 -5.52 9.97 5.24
N GLY A 102 -4.36 9.68 5.79
CA GLY A 102 -3.75 10.52 6.80
C GLY A 102 -2.40 9.99 7.25
N ALA A 103 -1.77 10.79 8.12
CA ALA A 103 -0.46 10.49 8.67
C ALA A 103 -0.38 10.94 10.14
N ASP A 104 0.50 10.27 10.89
CA ASP A 104 0.93 10.65 12.23
C ASP A 104 2.46 10.56 12.31
N GLY A 105 3.12 11.68 12.06
CA GLY A 105 4.57 11.77 12.06
C GLY A 105 5.21 11.56 13.45
N THR A 106 4.43 11.63 14.53
CA THR A 106 4.95 11.40 15.90
C THR A 106 5.33 9.94 16.13
N GLY A 107 4.74 9.01 15.36
CA GLY A 107 5.04 7.57 15.40
C GLY A 107 6.17 7.13 14.46
N GLY A 108 6.89 8.04 13.82
CA GLY A 108 7.86 7.72 12.78
C GLY A 108 8.99 6.80 13.21
N SER A 109 9.42 6.86 14.47
CA SER A 109 10.47 5.99 15.02
C SER A 109 10.05 4.53 15.20
N ALA A 110 8.75 4.25 15.26
CA ALA A 110 8.25 2.89 15.45
C ALA A 110 8.50 1.96 14.26
N LEU A 111 8.67 2.53 13.05
CA LEU A 111 9.01 1.79 11.84
C LEU A 111 9.82 2.71 10.92
N CYS A 112 11.13 2.51 10.83
CA CYS A 112 12.02 3.38 10.07
C CYS A 112 13.27 2.66 9.55
N ILE A 113 14.01 3.31 8.66
CA ILE A 113 15.40 2.99 8.30
C ILE A 113 16.22 4.20 8.75
N PRO A 114 16.99 4.12 9.85
CA PRO A 114 17.61 5.27 10.47
C PRO A 114 18.66 5.98 9.63
N ALA A 115 19.42 5.23 8.82
CA ALA A 115 20.49 5.77 7.98
C ALA A 115 20.28 5.51 6.48
N GLY A 116 20.88 6.35 5.66
CA GLY A 116 20.75 6.31 4.20
C GLY A 116 20.07 7.56 3.62
N GLY A 117 19.51 8.42 4.49
CA GLY A 117 19.06 9.75 4.15
C GLY A 117 20.11 10.82 4.45
N THR A 118 19.70 12.10 4.32
CA THR A 118 20.60 13.25 4.55
C THR A 118 20.88 13.52 6.02
N ALA A 119 19.95 13.18 6.92
CA ALA A 119 20.14 13.35 8.36
C ALA A 119 21.22 12.42 8.92
N VAL A 120 21.22 11.18 8.47
CA VAL A 120 22.25 10.18 8.81
C VAL A 120 22.67 9.52 7.51
N VAL A 121 23.84 9.92 7.01
CA VAL A 121 24.41 9.38 5.76
C VAL A 121 24.89 7.94 6.00
N ALA A 122 24.61 7.06 5.04
CA ALA A 122 25.14 5.69 5.07
C ALA A 122 26.68 5.68 4.91
N ASN A 123 27.35 4.92 5.75
CA ASN A 123 28.79 4.61 5.68
C ASN A 123 29.03 3.23 6.30
N ASP A 124 30.25 2.72 6.23
CA ASP A 124 30.58 1.37 6.72
C ASP A 124 30.21 1.17 8.19
N GLN A 125 30.51 2.15 9.04
CA GLN A 125 30.13 2.11 10.45
C GLN A 125 28.61 2.01 10.64
N ARG A 126 27.81 2.77 9.90
CA ARG A 126 26.33 2.74 9.99
C ARG A 126 25.75 1.42 9.47
N VAL A 127 26.42 0.81 8.49
CA VAL A 127 26.08 -0.55 8.03
C VAL A 127 26.37 -1.58 9.11
N GLU A 128 27.53 -1.53 9.75
CA GLU A 128 27.91 -2.42 10.86
C GLU A 128 26.99 -2.26 12.06
N GLU A 129 26.58 -1.04 12.40
CA GLU A 129 25.60 -0.73 13.44
C GLU A 129 24.17 -1.18 13.07
N GLY A 130 23.93 -1.64 11.84
CA GLY A 130 22.62 -2.09 11.36
C GLY A 130 21.64 -0.96 11.04
N LEU A 131 22.07 0.30 11.04
CA LEU A 131 21.19 1.48 10.90
C LEU A 131 20.63 1.66 9.48
N THR A 132 21.18 0.95 8.49
CA THR A 132 20.70 0.94 7.09
C THR A 132 19.60 -0.10 6.83
N PHE A 133 19.21 -0.85 7.85
CA PHE A 133 18.14 -1.83 7.80
C PHE A 133 16.85 -1.29 8.43
N ILE A 134 15.75 -2.02 8.20
CA ILE A 134 14.46 -1.71 8.81
C ILE A 134 14.53 -1.97 10.31
N HIS A 135 14.19 -0.95 11.09
CA HIS A 135 13.94 -1.02 12.53
C HIS A 135 12.44 -0.97 12.79
N MET A 136 11.92 -1.86 13.62
CA MET A 136 10.50 -1.95 13.90
C MET A 136 10.24 -2.24 15.38
N ASP A 137 9.48 -1.37 16.04
CA ASP A 137 8.79 -1.68 17.29
C ASP A 137 7.51 -2.45 16.96
N GLY A 138 7.62 -3.79 16.96
CA GLY A 138 6.53 -4.67 16.55
C GLY A 138 5.25 -4.45 17.36
N PRO A 139 5.27 -4.38 18.70
CA PRO A 139 4.12 -4.07 19.54
C PRO A 139 3.44 -2.75 19.18
N GLU A 140 4.19 -1.67 18.99
CA GLU A 140 3.64 -0.36 18.67
C GLU A 140 3.01 -0.32 17.27
N VAL A 141 3.72 -0.83 16.28
CA VAL A 141 3.21 -0.96 14.89
C VAL A 141 1.95 -1.83 14.86
N TYR A 142 1.92 -2.95 15.59
CA TYR A 142 0.75 -3.83 15.66
C TYR A 142 -0.47 -3.12 16.26
N LYS A 143 -0.28 -2.42 17.39
CA LYS A 143 -1.35 -1.66 18.06
C LYS A 143 -1.93 -0.58 17.12
N PHE A 144 -1.06 0.15 16.44
CA PHE A 144 -1.47 1.15 15.44
C PHE A 144 -2.25 0.50 14.29
N ALA A 145 -1.74 -0.59 13.72
CA ALA A 145 -2.33 -1.30 12.60
C ALA A 145 -3.75 -1.83 12.88
N VAL A 146 -3.91 -2.52 14.01
CA VAL A 146 -5.22 -3.06 14.46
C VAL A 146 -6.24 -1.94 14.67
N LYS A 147 -5.81 -0.81 15.24
CA LYS A 147 -6.67 0.35 15.42
C LYS A 147 -7.07 1.00 14.09
N THR A 148 -6.15 1.05 13.14
CA THR A 148 -6.24 1.92 11.97
C THR A 148 -6.88 1.23 10.77
N MET A 149 -6.51 -0.01 10.43
CA MET A 149 -6.93 -0.66 9.19
C MET A 149 -8.45 -0.72 9.01
N GLY A 150 -9.19 -1.26 9.96
CA GLY A 150 -10.66 -1.31 9.87
C GLY A 150 -11.31 0.07 10.02
N ARG A 151 -10.74 0.95 10.85
CA ARG A 151 -11.26 2.32 11.05
C ARG A 151 -11.22 3.15 9.77
N THR A 152 -10.11 3.08 9.02
CA THR A 152 -9.96 3.86 7.79
C THR A 152 -10.96 3.41 6.72
N VAL A 153 -11.25 2.10 6.62
CA VAL A 153 -12.29 1.58 5.71
C VAL A 153 -13.68 2.10 6.10
N LEU A 154 -14.04 2.07 7.39
CA LEU A 154 -15.31 2.63 7.86
C LEU A 154 -15.46 4.11 7.48
N LYS A 155 -14.38 4.89 7.61
CA LYS A 155 -14.39 6.29 7.17
C LYS A 155 -14.53 6.46 5.65
N SER A 156 -13.94 5.56 4.87
CA SER A 156 -14.14 5.60 3.41
C SER A 156 -15.57 5.26 3.01
N LEU A 157 -16.21 4.31 3.71
CA LEU A 157 -17.63 4.00 3.52
C LEU A 157 -18.52 5.19 3.90
N GLU A 158 -18.29 5.80 5.07
CA GLU A 158 -18.99 7.01 5.51
C GLU A 158 -18.91 8.13 4.47
N ARG A 159 -17.74 8.38 3.91
CA ARG A 159 -17.52 9.40 2.85
C ARG A 159 -18.11 9.02 1.50
N ALA A 160 -18.38 7.74 1.29
CA ALA A 160 -19.08 7.21 0.11
C ALA A 160 -20.59 7.22 0.28
N ASP A 161 -21.12 7.61 1.45
CA ASP A 161 -22.53 7.48 1.83
C ASP A 161 -23.02 6.03 1.67
N MET A 162 -22.18 5.08 2.13
CA MET A 162 -22.40 3.63 2.02
C MET A 162 -22.46 2.98 3.39
N GLU A 163 -23.42 2.06 3.53
CA GLU A 163 -23.54 1.20 4.70
C GLU A 163 -22.51 0.05 4.66
N LEU A 164 -22.13 -0.45 5.83
CA LEU A 164 -21.13 -1.52 5.96
C LEU A 164 -21.54 -2.83 5.26
N ASN A 165 -22.83 -3.13 5.23
CA ASN A 165 -23.39 -4.34 4.59
C ASN A 165 -23.37 -4.28 3.05
N GLU A 166 -23.10 -3.10 2.46
CA GLU A 166 -22.93 -2.93 1.02
C GLU A 166 -21.51 -3.27 0.55
N LEU A 167 -20.57 -3.51 1.47
CA LEU A 167 -19.21 -3.89 1.13
C LEU A 167 -19.16 -5.38 0.73
N ASP A 168 -18.71 -5.65 -0.49
CA ASP A 168 -18.64 -7.00 -1.03
C ASP A 168 -17.28 -7.65 -0.77
N TYR A 169 -16.18 -6.92 -0.98
CA TYR A 169 -14.83 -7.43 -0.84
C TYR A 169 -13.89 -6.43 -0.17
N PHE A 170 -12.88 -6.98 0.50
CA PHE A 170 -11.82 -6.20 1.13
C PHE A 170 -10.44 -6.72 0.72
N ILE A 171 -9.60 -5.83 0.20
CA ILE A 171 -8.19 -6.09 -0.13
C ILE A 171 -7.30 -5.28 0.81
N PRO A 172 -6.89 -5.85 1.94
CA PRO A 172 -5.99 -5.20 2.88
C PRO A 172 -4.53 -5.26 2.44
N HIS A 173 -3.71 -4.36 2.94
CA HIS A 173 -2.27 -4.54 3.01
C HIS A 173 -1.93 -5.86 3.73
N GLN A 174 -1.05 -6.66 3.12
CA GLN A 174 -0.68 -8.01 3.55
C GLN A 174 0.47 -7.97 4.57
N ALA A 175 0.23 -7.37 5.74
CA ALA A 175 1.27 -7.21 6.77
C ALA A 175 1.35 -8.40 7.74
N ASN A 176 0.19 -8.83 8.27
CA ASN A 176 0.06 -9.87 9.26
C ASN A 176 -1.39 -10.38 9.30
N ILE A 177 -1.56 -11.69 9.31
CA ILE A 177 -2.90 -12.31 9.30
C ILE A 177 -3.78 -11.87 10.49
N ARG A 178 -3.18 -11.65 11.67
CA ARG A 178 -3.91 -11.21 12.86
C ARG A 178 -4.46 -9.77 12.71
N ILE A 179 -3.73 -8.91 12.00
CA ILE A 179 -4.19 -7.55 11.71
C ILE A 179 -5.34 -7.60 10.71
N ILE A 180 -5.22 -8.43 9.68
CA ILE A 180 -6.26 -8.64 8.66
C ILE A 180 -7.54 -9.19 9.31
N ASP A 181 -7.43 -10.22 10.13
CA ASP A 181 -8.56 -10.81 10.87
C ASP A 181 -9.22 -9.79 11.81
N SER A 182 -8.43 -8.98 12.51
CA SER A 182 -8.96 -7.90 13.36
C SER A 182 -9.74 -6.84 12.55
N ALA A 183 -9.25 -6.49 11.36
CA ALA A 183 -9.94 -5.56 10.47
C ALA A 183 -11.25 -6.18 9.93
N ALA A 184 -11.20 -7.44 9.48
CA ALA A 184 -12.38 -8.17 9.01
C ALA A 184 -13.48 -8.24 10.08
N LYS A 185 -13.11 -8.57 11.33
CA LYS A 185 -14.05 -8.58 12.47
C LYS A 185 -14.67 -7.20 12.71
N ARG A 186 -13.88 -6.13 12.65
CA ARG A 186 -14.39 -4.75 12.80
C ARG A 186 -15.35 -4.35 11.68
N LEU A 187 -15.11 -4.87 10.48
CA LEU A 187 -15.94 -4.64 9.29
C LEU A 187 -17.09 -5.64 9.18
N HIS A 188 -17.29 -6.52 10.17
CA HIS A 188 -18.28 -7.60 10.12
C HIS A 188 -18.24 -8.41 8.82
N LEU A 189 -17.05 -8.49 8.18
CA LEU A 189 -16.85 -9.24 6.96
C LEU A 189 -16.39 -10.67 7.28
N PRO A 190 -17.00 -11.68 6.68
CA PRO A 190 -16.49 -13.03 6.72
C PRO A 190 -15.19 -13.11 5.91
N MET A 191 -14.25 -13.98 6.35
CA MET A 191 -12.90 -14.03 5.77
C MET A 191 -12.88 -14.43 4.29
N GLU A 192 -13.91 -15.09 3.78
CA GLU A 192 -14.06 -15.39 2.35
C GLU A 192 -14.26 -14.15 1.46
N LYS A 193 -14.67 -13.02 2.05
CA LYS A 193 -14.76 -11.71 1.39
C LYS A 193 -13.48 -10.87 1.59
N VAL A 194 -12.47 -11.39 2.28
CA VAL A 194 -11.18 -10.72 2.51
C VAL A 194 -10.11 -11.47 1.73
N PHE A 195 -9.46 -10.79 0.81
CA PHE A 195 -8.42 -11.45 0.02
C PHE A 195 -7.10 -11.51 0.81
N VAL A 196 -6.53 -12.71 0.94
CA VAL A 196 -5.31 -12.97 1.70
C VAL A 196 -4.36 -13.82 0.87
N ASN A 197 -3.19 -13.25 0.55
CA ASN A 197 -2.08 -13.96 -0.11
C ASN A 197 -0.73 -13.80 0.62
N LEU A 198 -0.76 -13.29 1.84
CA LEU A 198 0.40 -13.10 2.72
C LEU A 198 1.27 -14.35 2.85
N HIS A 199 0.65 -15.55 2.89
CA HIS A 199 1.36 -16.83 3.00
C HIS A 199 2.23 -17.16 1.79
N LYS A 200 1.98 -16.52 0.64
CA LYS A 200 2.77 -16.70 -0.59
C LYS A 200 3.95 -15.72 -0.67
N TYR A 201 3.73 -14.47 -0.28
CA TYR A 201 4.65 -13.36 -0.58
C TYR A 201 5.24 -12.66 0.64
N GLY A 202 4.67 -12.89 1.84
CA GLY A 202 5.00 -12.08 3.01
C GLY A 202 4.50 -10.63 2.88
N ASN A 203 5.09 -9.74 3.66
CA ASN A 203 4.80 -8.31 3.60
C ASN A 203 5.69 -7.66 2.52
N THR A 204 5.12 -7.40 1.36
CA THR A 204 5.78 -6.70 0.25
C THR A 204 5.50 -5.19 0.24
N SER A 205 5.23 -4.58 1.41
CA SER A 205 4.99 -3.14 1.58
C SER A 205 3.97 -2.59 0.58
N ALA A 206 4.33 -1.56 -0.22
CA ALA A 206 3.45 -0.94 -1.21
C ALA A 206 2.96 -1.92 -2.29
N ALA A 207 3.73 -2.93 -2.64
CA ALA A 207 3.35 -3.91 -3.65
C ALA A 207 2.21 -4.85 -3.20
N SER A 208 2.02 -5.02 -1.89
CA SER A 208 1.14 -6.06 -1.33
C SER A 208 -0.32 -5.93 -1.76
N VAL A 209 -0.88 -4.72 -1.74
CA VAL A 209 -2.25 -4.46 -2.19
C VAL A 209 -2.37 -4.64 -3.70
N ALA A 210 -1.36 -4.23 -4.47
CA ALA A 210 -1.34 -4.37 -5.93
C ALA A 210 -1.32 -5.85 -6.36
N ILE A 211 -0.46 -6.66 -5.72
CA ILE A 211 -0.38 -8.10 -5.97
C ILE A 211 -1.68 -8.80 -5.56
N ALA A 212 -2.24 -8.44 -4.40
CA ALA A 212 -3.50 -9.00 -3.93
C ALA A 212 -4.67 -8.65 -4.86
N LEU A 213 -4.70 -7.42 -5.38
CA LEU A 213 -5.69 -6.97 -6.36
C LEU A 213 -5.61 -7.77 -7.66
N ASP A 214 -4.40 -7.93 -8.21
CA ASP A 214 -4.21 -8.68 -9.47
C ASP A 214 -4.62 -10.15 -9.32
N GLU A 215 -4.18 -10.82 -8.25
CA GLU A 215 -4.57 -12.21 -8.00
C GLU A 215 -6.09 -12.34 -7.80
N ALA A 216 -6.70 -11.50 -6.97
CA ALA A 216 -8.15 -11.53 -6.73
C ALA A 216 -8.95 -11.33 -8.03
N ASN A 217 -8.49 -10.41 -8.89
CA ASN A 217 -9.12 -10.15 -10.18
C ASN A 217 -8.96 -11.35 -11.13
N ARG A 218 -7.76 -11.95 -11.22
CA ARG A 218 -7.51 -13.14 -12.04
C ARG A 218 -8.27 -14.37 -11.57
N GLU A 219 -8.52 -14.49 -10.26
CA GLU A 219 -9.37 -15.53 -9.68
C GLU A 219 -10.87 -15.28 -9.91
N GLY A 220 -11.25 -14.16 -10.53
CA GLY A 220 -12.63 -13.81 -10.79
C GLY A 220 -13.45 -13.51 -9.52
N ARG A 221 -12.78 -12.97 -8.48
CA ARG A 221 -13.45 -12.65 -7.21
C ARG A 221 -14.45 -11.53 -7.35
N PHE A 222 -14.21 -10.59 -8.26
CA PHE A 222 -15.03 -9.40 -8.43
C PHE A 222 -15.98 -9.53 -9.60
N LYS A 223 -17.18 -9.01 -9.40
CA LYS A 223 -18.19 -8.83 -10.45
C LYS A 223 -18.41 -7.34 -10.66
N ARG A 224 -18.82 -7.00 -11.87
CA ARG A 224 -19.24 -5.64 -12.17
C ARG A 224 -20.36 -5.21 -11.21
N GLY A 225 -20.15 -4.10 -10.53
CA GLY A 225 -21.06 -3.55 -9.54
C GLY A 225 -20.71 -3.84 -8.09
N ASP A 226 -19.76 -4.74 -7.82
CA ASP A 226 -19.30 -5.01 -6.45
C ASP A 226 -18.61 -3.79 -5.84
N ASN A 227 -18.82 -3.58 -4.56
CA ASN A 227 -18.15 -2.58 -3.77
C ASN A 227 -16.89 -3.19 -3.12
N VAL A 228 -15.72 -2.70 -3.53
CA VAL A 228 -14.43 -3.24 -3.09
C VAL A 228 -13.67 -2.19 -2.30
N ALA A 229 -13.27 -2.52 -1.08
CA ALA A 229 -12.41 -1.67 -0.26
C ALA A 229 -10.95 -2.08 -0.37
N PHE A 230 -10.07 -1.08 -0.36
CA PHE A 230 -8.63 -1.23 -0.23
C PHE A 230 -8.17 -0.48 1.00
N ALA A 231 -7.23 -1.03 1.75
CA ALA A 231 -6.62 -0.31 2.85
C ALA A 231 -5.16 -0.68 3.06
N GLY A 232 -4.36 0.31 3.39
CA GLY A 232 -2.97 0.18 3.78
C GLY A 232 -2.62 1.06 4.96
N PHE A 233 -1.62 0.66 5.72
CA PHE A 233 -0.96 1.45 6.74
C PHE A 233 0.54 1.15 6.68
N GLY A 234 1.38 2.07 7.12
CA GLY A 234 2.81 1.86 7.07
C GLY A 234 3.60 2.90 7.85
N ALA A 235 4.91 2.86 7.63
CA ALA A 235 5.84 3.83 8.21
C ALA A 235 5.41 5.27 7.90
N GLY A 236 5.73 6.13 8.87
CA GLY A 236 5.37 7.51 8.79
C GLY A 236 4.88 8.06 10.15
N LEU A 237 3.88 7.53 10.84
CA LEU A 237 2.96 6.50 10.38
C LEU A 237 1.98 7.05 9.34
N THR A 238 1.63 6.26 8.36
CA THR A 238 0.66 6.63 7.32
C THR A 238 -0.47 5.61 7.22
N TRP A 239 -1.62 6.02 6.72
CA TRP A 239 -2.72 5.13 6.35
C TRP A 239 -3.50 5.68 5.17
N ALA A 240 -4.08 4.78 4.40
CA ALA A 240 -5.05 5.13 3.38
C ALA A 240 -6.05 3.99 3.18
N SER A 241 -7.25 4.36 2.80
CA SER A 241 -8.25 3.45 2.27
C SER A 241 -9.06 4.12 1.18
N LEU A 242 -9.64 3.32 0.33
CA LEU A 242 -10.64 3.73 -0.62
C LEU A 242 -11.70 2.63 -0.76
N VAL A 243 -12.91 3.03 -1.11
CA VAL A 243 -13.97 2.14 -1.56
C VAL A 243 -14.31 2.50 -2.98
N LEU A 244 -14.37 1.52 -3.85
CA LEU A 244 -14.77 1.70 -5.24
C LEU A 244 -15.87 0.73 -5.63
N LYS A 245 -16.71 1.16 -6.59
CA LYS A 245 -17.63 0.28 -7.29
C LYS A 245 -16.92 -0.28 -8.52
N TRP A 246 -16.77 -1.59 -8.56
CA TRP A 246 -16.01 -2.31 -9.59
C TRP A 246 -16.72 -2.24 -10.95
N TYR A 247 -15.94 -1.98 -12.04
CA TYR A 247 -16.47 -1.87 -13.41
C TYR A 247 -16.11 -3.05 -14.30
#